data_b2f798fa387e738775311cf1965daa0f
#
_entry.id   b2f798fa387e738775311cf1965daa0f
#
_cell.length_a   1.000
_cell.length_b   1.000
_cell.length_c   1.000
_cell.angle_alpha   90.00
_cell.angle_beta   90.00
_cell.angle_gamma   90.00
#
_symmetry.space_group_name_H-M   'P 1'
#
loop_
_entity.id
_entity.type
_entity.pdbx_description
1 polymer ?
#
loop_
_entity_poly.entity_id
_entity_poly.type
_entity_poly.pdbx_seq_one_letter_code
_entity_poly.pdbx_strand_id
1 'polypeptide(L)'
;VHPADDIRIFHKECGSLSNAGYEVYLVAPEILNHIRNGIQIIGVLNKPVSRLQRILFYTKRVYKNALWVNADIYHLHDPELLLYALLLKKKGKIVIFDSHEDIPRQILSKEWIPFFIRKFISFSYTKYEKFILKQLDAIVTVNQDIASRLVQYNKRTYVVSNYPVFRNNVERSFVMERTIGFAGNIKQEYMHENILIALTNLGNVRYLLAGNAEEGYLKQLQTFKGWDFVDFYGRISKEKVLLLYDKIAIGMAIHDYTLNVGGKKGGLGFIKNFEYMEAGIPLVCTDFDIWKEIVEEYYCGICVNPHDVNSITGAIQYLIDNPVIARKMGDNGRRAVKEKFNWKTQEEILLQLYDSL
;
A
#
# COMPACT_ATOMS: atom_id res chain seq x y z
N VAL A 1 -2.16 -7.58 -13.00
CA VAL A 1 -1.32 -6.88 -13.96
C VAL A 1 -1.38 -5.40 -13.66
N HIS A 2 -0.28 -4.88 -13.16
CA HIS A 2 -0.13 -3.53 -12.64
C HIS A 2 0.14 -2.52 -13.77
N PRO A 3 -0.21 -1.22 -13.59
CA PRO A 3 0.20 -0.16 -14.49
C PRO A 3 1.73 -0.06 -14.60
N ALA A 4 2.24 0.44 -15.73
CA ALA A 4 3.67 0.60 -15.95
C ALA A 4 4.31 1.73 -15.10
N ASP A 5 3.50 2.53 -14.43
CA ASP A 5 3.90 3.61 -13.51
C ASP A 5 3.62 3.26 -12.04
N ASP A 6 3.41 1.98 -11.72
CA ASP A 6 3.20 1.52 -10.34
C ASP A 6 4.34 1.94 -9.43
N ILE A 7 4.01 2.50 -8.27
CA ILE A 7 5.00 3.09 -7.36
C ILE A 7 5.95 2.02 -6.80
N ARG A 8 5.43 0.85 -6.42
CA ARG A 8 6.24 -0.23 -5.88
C ARG A 8 7.08 -0.89 -6.96
N ILE A 9 6.43 -1.30 -8.05
CA ILE A 9 7.08 -2.12 -9.08
C ILE A 9 8.05 -1.26 -9.90
N PHE A 10 7.56 -0.16 -10.52
CA PHE A 10 8.39 0.63 -11.42
C PHE A 10 9.39 1.53 -10.69
N HIS A 11 8.86 2.37 -9.77
CA HIS A 11 9.70 3.41 -9.16
C HIS A 11 10.65 2.89 -8.08
N LYS A 12 10.27 1.81 -7.38
CA LYS A 12 11.08 1.24 -6.30
C LYS A 12 11.85 0.02 -6.80
N GLU A 13 11.20 -1.11 -7.04
CA GLU A 13 11.88 -2.37 -7.34
C GLU A 13 12.67 -2.32 -8.66
N CYS A 14 12.02 -1.98 -9.78
CA CYS A 14 12.73 -1.86 -11.05
C CYS A 14 13.79 -0.77 -11.01
N GLY A 15 13.50 0.37 -10.37
CA GLY A 15 14.47 1.47 -10.22
C GLY A 15 15.70 1.04 -9.41
N SER A 16 15.53 0.36 -8.29
CA SER A 16 16.62 -0.16 -7.47
C SER A 16 17.49 -1.16 -8.22
N LEU A 17 16.87 -2.11 -8.92
CA LEU A 17 17.60 -3.10 -9.73
C LEU A 17 18.36 -2.45 -10.88
N SER A 18 17.74 -1.51 -11.60
CA SER A 18 18.42 -0.77 -12.69
C SER A 18 19.59 0.04 -12.16
N ASN A 19 19.45 0.72 -11.02
CA ASN A 19 20.54 1.47 -10.38
C ASN A 19 21.68 0.56 -9.87
N ALA A 20 21.37 -0.68 -9.52
CA ALA A 20 22.36 -1.70 -9.15
C ALA A 20 23.05 -2.36 -10.35
N GLY A 21 22.72 -1.97 -11.59
CA GLY A 21 23.36 -2.45 -12.81
C GLY A 21 22.65 -3.64 -13.49
N TYR A 22 21.49 -4.05 -13.02
CA TYR A 22 20.69 -5.06 -13.72
C TYR A 22 20.04 -4.48 -14.98
N GLU A 23 20.00 -5.27 -16.06
CA GLU A 23 19.18 -4.95 -17.23
C GLU A 23 17.72 -5.30 -16.94
N VAL A 24 16.88 -4.27 -16.77
CA VAL A 24 15.52 -4.44 -16.27
C VAL A 24 14.50 -4.26 -17.38
N TYR A 25 13.63 -5.27 -17.52
CA TYR A 25 12.48 -5.28 -18.43
C TYR A 25 11.18 -5.32 -17.63
N LEU A 26 10.29 -4.36 -17.84
CA LEU A 26 8.95 -4.34 -17.26
C LEU A 26 7.89 -4.67 -18.30
N VAL A 27 7.25 -5.83 -18.19
CA VAL A 27 6.13 -6.22 -19.07
C VAL A 27 4.82 -5.75 -18.44
N ALA A 28 4.21 -4.72 -19.02
CA ALA A 28 3.07 -4.01 -18.43
C ALA A 28 1.99 -3.63 -19.47
N PRO A 29 0.76 -3.24 -19.03
CA PRO A 29 -0.30 -2.78 -19.91
C PRO A 29 0.02 -1.39 -20.49
N GLU A 30 0.80 -1.37 -21.54
CA GLU A 30 1.19 -0.19 -22.32
C GLU A 30 0.91 -0.38 -23.80
N ILE A 31 0.83 0.72 -24.56
CA ILE A 31 0.56 0.70 -26.00
C ILE A 31 1.83 0.41 -26.79
N LEU A 32 2.94 1.02 -26.40
CA LEU A 32 4.22 0.95 -27.11
C LEU A 32 5.34 0.49 -26.18
N ASN A 33 6.34 -0.15 -26.77
CA ASN A 33 7.60 -0.41 -26.09
C ASN A 33 8.40 0.90 -26.02
N HIS A 34 8.97 1.19 -24.88
CA HIS A 34 9.79 2.38 -24.68
C HIS A 34 10.76 2.19 -23.50
N ILE A 35 11.73 3.09 -23.37
CA ILE A 35 12.64 3.12 -22.25
C ILE A 35 12.29 4.31 -21.35
N ARG A 36 12.19 4.06 -20.04
CA ARG A 36 11.97 5.10 -19.03
C ARG A 36 12.87 4.84 -17.82
N ASN A 37 13.69 5.82 -17.45
CA ASN A 37 14.63 5.73 -16.32
C ASN A 37 15.56 4.49 -16.40
N GLY A 38 16.07 4.15 -17.59
CA GLY A 38 16.91 2.97 -17.79
C GLY A 38 16.17 1.62 -17.84
N ILE A 39 14.85 1.59 -17.57
CA ILE A 39 14.03 0.40 -17.58
C ILE A 39 13.36 0.25 -18.95
N GLN A 40 13.47 -0.94 -19.54
CA GLN A 40 12.84 -1.27 -20.81
C GLN A 40 11.39 -1.71 -20.57
N ILE A 41 10.41 -0.91 -21.00
CA ILE A 41 8.98 -1.22 -20.86
C ILE A 41 8.52 -1.95 -22.12
N ILE A 42 8.01 -3.17 -21.93
CA ILE A 42 7.42 -4.00 -22.99
C ILE A 42 5.90 -3.92 -22.88
N GLY A 43 5.27 -3.23 -23.82
CA GLY A 43 3.84 -3.00 -23.84
C GLY A 43 3.02 -4.24 -24.17
N VAL A 44 1.94 -4.47 -23.44
CA VAL A 44 0.93 -5.50 -23.72
C VAL A 44 -0.38 -4.82 -24.06
N LEU A 45 -0.69 -4.79 -25.33
CA LEU A 45 -1.90 -4.17 -25.89
C LEU A 45 -3.20 -4.83 -25.37
N ASN A 46 -4.31 -4.09 -25.50
CA ASN A 46 -5.67 -4.54 -25.19
C ASN A 46 -5.86 -4.90 -23.70
N LYS A 47 -5.94 -3.88 -22.86
CA LYS A 47 -6.33 -4.06 -21.45
C LYS A 47 -7.59 -4.92 -21.36
N PRO A 48 -7.63 -5.89 -20.44
CA PRO A 48 -8.79 -6.76 -20.30
C PRO A 48 -10.00 -5.97 -19.79
N VAL A 49 -11.17 -6.20 -20.40
CA VAL A 49 -12.44 -5.59 -19.99
C VAL A 49 -13.06 -6.34 -18.79
N SER A 50 -12.73 -7.63 -18.64
CA SER A 50 -13.25 -8.47 -17.57
C SER A 50 -12.15 -9.29 -16.88
N ARG A 51 -12.45 -9.78 -15.65
CA ARG A 51 -11.54 -10.64 -14.89
C ARG A 51 -11.23 -11.95 -15.61
N LEU A 52 -12.22 -12.55 -16.26
CA LEU A 52 -12.02 -13.79 -17.03
C LEU A 52 -11.09 -13.56 -18.22
N GLN A 53 -11.27 -12.48 -18.97
CA GLN A 53 -10.36 -12.12 -20.04
C GLN A 53 -8.94 -11.87 -19.53
N ARG A 54 -8.79 -11.25 -18.36
CA ARG A 54 -7.48 -11.05 -17.71
C ARG A 54 -6.80 -12.39 -17.43
N ILE A 55 -7.48 -13.30 -16.76
CA ILE A 55 -6.93 -14.60 -16.35
C ILE A 55 -6.63 -15.51 -17.55
N LEU A 56 -7.51 -15.60 -18.53
CA LEU A 56 -7.38 -16.58 -19.61
C LEU A 56 -6.53 -16.11 -20.80
N PHE A 57 -6.63 -14.83 -21.15
CA PHE A 57 -6.03 -14.32 -22.38
C PHE A 57 -4.92 -13.30 -22.13
N TYR A 58 -5.14 -12.36 -21.21
CA TYR A 58 -4.19 -11.28 -21.01
C TYR A 58 -2.91 -11.76 -20.33
N THR A 59 -3.01 -12.55 -19.27
CA THR A 59 -1.84 -13.16 -18.62
C THR A 59 -1.02 -14.03 -19.55
N LYS A 60 -1.67 -14.72 -20.50
CA LYS A 60 -0.97 -15.48 -21.56
C LYS A 60 -0.15 -14.57 -22.49
N ARG A 61 -0.64 -13.37 -22.81
CA ARG A 61 0.11 -12.39 -23.61
C ARG A 61 1.28 -11.83 -22.81
N VAL A 62 1.05 -11.46 -21.54
CA VAL A 62 2.13 -11.03 -20.61
C VAL A 62 3.24 -12.09 -20.58
N TYR A 63 2.88 -13.36 -20.36
CA TYR A 63 3.84 -14.46 -20.36
C TYR A 63 4.61 -14.59 -21.68
N LYS A 64 3.93 -14.49 -22.83
CA LYS A 64 4.60 -14.59 -24.15
C LYS A 64 5.58 -13.45 -24.36
N ASN A 65 5.22 -12.21 -24.01
CA ASN A 65 6.11 -11.06 -24.13
C ASN A 65 7.29 -11.17 -23.15
N ALA A 66 7.04 -11.60 -21.92
CA ALA A 66 8.11 -11.86 -20.94
C ALA A 66 9.08 -12.96 -21.45
N LEU A 67 8.53 -14.04 -22.01
CA LEU A 67 9.37 -15.12 -22.55
C LEU A 67 10.19 -14.69 -23.76
N TRP A 68 9.68 -13.76 -24.59
CA TRP A 68 10.42 -13.19 -25.72
C TRP A 68 11.66 -12.41 -25.27
N VAL A 69 11.59 -11.72 -24.12
CA VAL A 69 12.75 -11.05 -23.50
C VAL A 69 13.86 -12.04 -23.14
N ASN A 70 13.49 -13.26 -22.80
CA ASN A 70 14.41 -14.34 -22.42
C ASN A 70 15.35 -14.01 -21.26
N ALA A 71 14.86 -13.26 -20.28
CA ALA A 71 15.62 -12.88 -19.08
C ALA A 71 16.10 -14.10 -18.26
N ASP A 72 17.08 -13.89 -17.39
CA ASP A 72 17.57 -14.92 -16.46
C ASP A 72 16.63 -15.07 -15.27
N ILE A 73 16.16 -13.95 -14.73
CA ILE A 73 15.27 -13.87 -13.55
C ILE A 73 13.92 -13.28 -13.97
N TYR A 74 12.85 -13.93 -13.53
CA TYR A 74 11.47 -13.49 -13.71
C TYR A 74 10.84 -13.18 -12.35
N HIS A 75 10.49 -11.92 -12.13
CA HIS A 75 9.81 -11.46 -10.92
C HIS A 75 8.33 -11.22 -11.22
N LEU A 76 7.45 -12.00 -10.62
CA LEU A 76 6.01 -12.02 -10.91
C LEU A 76 5.22 -11.40 -9.77
N HIS A 77 4.36 -10.42 -10.05
CA HIS A 77 3.62 -9.66 -9.04
C HIS A 77 2.13 -10.00 -8.92
N ASP A 78 1.58 -10.78 -9.84
CA ASP A 78 0.15 -11.08 -9.83
C ASP A 78 -0.10 -12.58 -9.58
N PRO A 79 -1.10 -12.94 -8.73
CA PRO A 79 -1.45 -14.33 -8.47
C PRO A 79 -1.93 -15.08 -9.72
N GLU A 80 -2.49 -14.37 -10.70
CA GLU A 80 -2.90 -14.95 -11.98
C GLU A 80 -1.70 -15.43 -12.84
N LEU A 81 -0.49 -14.98 -12.51
CA LEU A 81 0.75 -15.41 -13.19
C LEU A 81 1.38 -16.66 -12.59
N LEU A 82 0.91 -17.15 -11.45
CA LEU A 82 1.49 -18.32 -10.77
C LEU A 82 1.56 -19.58 -11.67
N LEU A 83 0.57 -19.80 -12.53
CA LEU A 83 0.62 -20.92 -13.47
C LEU A 83 1.81 -20.80 -14.44
N TYR A 84 2.10 -19.58 -14.88
CA TYR A 84 3.21 -19.31 -15.79
C TYR A 84 4.56 -19.36 -15.07
N ALA A 85 4.61 -19.16 -13.76
CA ALA A 85 5.79 -19.38 -12.94
C ALA A 85 6.31 -20.82 -13.11
N LEU A 86 5.43 -21.83 -13.07
CA LEU A 86 5.81 -23.21 -13.30
C LEU A 86 6.33 -23.47 -14.72
N LEU A 87 5.75 -22.80 -15.73
CA LEU A 87 6.22 -22.93 -17.10
C LEU A 87 7.60 -22.32 -17.30
N LEU A 88 7.92 -21.22 -16.61
CA LEU A 88 9.24 -20.61 -16.57
C LEU A 88 10.24 -21.53 -15.86
N LYS A 89 9.87 -22.08 -14.70
CA LYS A 89 10.70 -23.08 -13.98
C LYS A 89 11.05 -24.29 -14.85
N LYS A 90 10.09 -24.83 -15.60
CA LYS A 90 10.32 -25.93 -16.56
C LYS A 90 11.29 -25.56 -17.68
N LYS A 91 11.48 -24.28 -17.96
CA LYS A 91 12.46 -23.75 -18.94
C LYS A 91 13.81 -23.44 -18.30
N GLY A 92 14.03 -23.81 -17.04
CA GLY A 92 15.26 -23.55 -16.32
C GLY A 92 15.47 -22.12 -15.85
N LYS A 93 14.40 -21.29 -15.87
CA LYS A 93 14.48 -19.89 -15.45
C LYS A 93 14.42 -19.74 -13.94
N ILE A 94 15.06 -18.70 -13.41
CA ILE A 94 14.94 -18.28 -12.02
C ILE A 94 13.63 -17.50 -11.90
N VAL A 95 12.78 -17.85 -10.91
CA VAL A 95 11.45 -17.25 -10.75
C VAL A 95 11.22 -16.84 -9.31
N ILE A 96 10.95 -15.53 -9.13
CA ILE A 96 10.52 -14.91 -7.88
C ILE A 96 9.02 -14.61 -7.98
N PHE A 97 8.28 -14.81 -6.91
CA PHE A 97 6.90 -14.38 -6.79
C PHE A 97 6.74 -13.37 -5.67
N ASP A 98 6.26 -12.16 -5.99
CA ASP A 98 5.94 -11.11 -5.01
C ASP A 98 4.44 -11.14 -4.67
N SER A 99 4.15 -11.54 -3.45
CA SER A 99 2.79 -11.61 -2.90
C SER A 99 2.45 -10.31 -2.18
N HIS A 100 1.70 -9.45 -2.83
CA HIS A 100 1.28 -8.15 -2.27
C HIS A 100 0.14 -8.30 -1.25
N GLU A 101 -0.61 -9.40 -1.31
CA GLU A 101 -1.85 -9.60 -0.56
C GLU A 101 -1.99 -11.07 -0.12
N ASP A 102 -2.72 -11.31 0.98
CA ASP A 102 -3.11 -12.65 1.38
C ASP A 102 -4.37 -13.09 0.61
N ILE A 103 -4.18 -13.66 -0.57
CA ILE A 103 -5.28 -14.05 -1.46
C ILE A 103 -6.26 -15.04 -0.80
N PRO A 104 -5.83 -16.09 -0.05
CA PRO A 104 -6.76 -16.94 0.69
C PRO A 104 -7.68 -16.17 1.62
N ARG A 105 -7.16 -15.20 2.39
CA ARG A 105 -7.97 -14.36 3.28
C ARG A 105 -8.87 -13.40 2.50
N GLN A 106 -8.38 -12.82 1.42
CA GLN A 106 -9.18 -11.97 0.56
C GLN A 106 -10.38 -12.70 -0.05
N ILE A 107 -10.23 -13.98 -0.45
CA ILE A 107 -11.34 -14.76 -0.98
C ILE A 107 -12.48 -14.86 0.05
N LEU A 108 -12.16 -14.97 1.33
CA LEU A 108 -13.15 -15.06 2.39
C LEU A 108 -13.96 -13.77 2.60
N SER A 109 -13.39 -12.61 2.26
CA SER A 109 -14.04 -11.29 2.41
C SER A 109 -14.73 -10.78 1.13
N LYS A 110 -14.56 -11.46 -0.04
CA LYS A 110 -15.16 -11.01 -1.31
C LYS A 110 -16.66 -11.23 -1.36
N GLU A 111 -17.46 -10.19 -1.30
CA GLU A 111 -18.94 -10.25 -1.28
C GLU A 111 -19.54 -10.87 -2.54
N TRP A 112 -18.91 -10.70 -3.71
CA TRP A 112 -19.39 -11.28 -4.96
C TRP A 112 -19.24 -12.81 -5.05
N ILE A 113 -18.51 -13.45 -4.12
CA ILE A 113 -18.43 -14.90 -3.99
C ILE A 113 -19.50 -15.33 -2.97
N PRO A 114 -20.41 -16.26 -3.32
CA PRO A 114 -21.39 -16.78 -2.38
C PRO A 114 -20.73 -17.32 -1.11
N PHE A 115 -21.25 -16.94 0.05
CA PHE A 115 -20.64 -17.19 1.35
C PHE A 115 -20.29 -18.68 1.58
N PHE A 116 -21.20 -19.59 1.19
CA PHE A 116 -21.04 -21.03 1.41
C PHE A 116 -19.91 -21.69 0.62
N ILE A 117 -19.44 -21.08 -0.48
CA ILE A 117 -18.33 -21.62 -1.28
C ILE A 117 -16.99 -20.91 -1.04
N ARG A 118 -16.97 -19.77 -0.32
CA ARG A 118 -15.73 -19.00 -0.07
C ARG A 118 -14.65 -19.83 0.59
N LYS A 119 -15.01 -20.63 1.62
CA LYS A 119 -14.06 -21.51 2.33
C LYS A 119 -13.47 -22.57 1.40
N PHE A 120 -14.28 -23.16 0.55
CA PHE A 120 -13.82 -24.17 -0.41
C PHE A 120 -12.88 -23.56 -1.46
N ILE A 121 -13.22 -22.39 -2.00
CA ILE A 121 -12.37 -21.70 -2.98
C ILE A 121 -11.06 -21.26 -2.32
N SER A 122 -11.09 -20.69 -1.13
CA SER A 122 -9.91 -20.29 -0.36
C SER A 122 -9.00 -21.48 -0.08
N PHE A 123 -9.56 -22.62 0.35
CA PHE A 123 -8.81 -23.85 0.59
C PHE A 123 -8.16 -24.39 -0.69
N SER A 124 -8.92 -24.46 -1.79
CA SER A 124 -8.43 -24.94 -3.07
C SER A 124 -7.31 -24.04 -3.61
N TYR A 125 -7.48 -22.71 -3.51
CA TYR A 125 -6.44 -21.76 -3.87
C TYR A 125 -5.19 -21.93 -2.99
N THR A 126 -5.33 -22.12 -1.69
CA THR A 126 -4.21 -22.36 -0.77
C THR A 126 -3.39 -23.59 -1.17
N LYS A 127 -4.05 -24.69 -1.58
CA LYS A 127 -3.36 -25.90 -2.05
C LYS A 127 -2.63 -25.64 -3.37
N TYR A 128 -3.27 -24.94 -4.31
CA TYR A 128 -2.69 -24.54 -5.58
C TYR A 128 -1.46 -23.62 -5.37
N GLU A 129 -1.62 -22.56 -4.59
CA GLU A 129 -0.53 -21.64 -4.23
C GLU A 129 0.65 -22.38 -3.60
N LYS A 130 0.39 -23.20 -2.57
CA LYS A 130 1.43 -24.00 -1.89
C LYS A 130 2.18 -24.92 -2.85
N PHE A 131 1.48 -25.57 -3.78
CA PHE A 131 2.10 -26.45 -4.77
C PHE A 131 3.09 -25.71 -5.66
N ILE A 132 2.73 -24.51 -6.10
CA ILE A 132 3.59 -23.71 -6.99
C ILE A 132 4.75 -23.10 -6.21
N LEU A 133 4.46 -22.41 -5.10
CA LEU A 133 5.47 -21.66 -4.34
C LEU A 133 6.62 -22.52 -3.83
N LYS A 134 6.39 -23.80 -3.60
CA LYS A 134 7.46 -24.77 -3.25
C LYS A 134 8.50 -24.97 -4.35
N GLN A 135 8.17 -24.65 -5.58
CA GLN A 135 9.03 -24.90 -6.75
C GLN A 135 9.77 -23.66 -7.22
N LEU A 136 9.43 -22.48 -6.64
CA LEU A 136 10.04 -21.21 -7.00
C LEU A 136 11.37 -21.01 -6.28
N ASP A 137 12.21 -20.14 -6.84
CA ASP A 137 13.53 -19.85 -6.28
C ASP A 137 13.44 -18.95 -5.04
N ALA A 138 12.48 -18.00 -5.03
CA ALA A 138 12.21 -17.18 -3.86
C ALA A 138 10.78 -16.62 -3.88
N ILE A 139 10.36 -16.14 -2.72
CA ILE A 139 9.11 -15.41 -2.52
C ILE A 139 9.44 -14.06 -1.89
N VAL A 140 8.83 -13.01 -2.40
CA VAL A 140 8.81 -11.68 -1.79
C VAL A 140 7.41 -11.41 -1.27
N THR A 141 7.28 -10.68 -0.18
CA THR A 141 5.99 -10.23 0.33
C THR A 141 6.12 -8.90 1.07
N VAL A 142 4.98 -8.24 1.28
CA VAL A 142 4.96 -6.86 1.80
C VAL A 142 4.96 -6.74 3.32
N ASN A 143 4.68 -7.83 4.05
CA ASN A 143 4.64 -7.81 5.51
C ASN A 143 4.91 -9.18 6.15
N GLN A 144 5.19 -9.16 7.46
CA GLN A 144 5.54 -10.35 8.23
C GLN A 144 4.38 -11.35 8.40
N ASP A 145 3.13 -10.89 8.39
CA ASP A 145 1.98 -11.79 8.52
C ASP A 145 1.84 -12.72 7.31
N ILE A 146 1.97 -12.17 6.11
CA ILE A 146 1.97 -12.96 4.88
C ILE A 146 3.21 -13.86 4.85
N ALA A 147 4.39 -13.32 5.21
CA ALA A 147 5.64 -14.07 5.26
C ALA A 147 5.55 -15.29 6.18
N SER A 148 4.96 -15.17 7.37
CA SER A 148 4.80 -16.26 8.35
C SER A 148 4.01 -17.45 7.79
N ARG A 149 3.09 -17.20 6.87
CA ARG A 149 2.36 -18.24 6.14
C ARG A 149 3.20 -18.84 5.00
N LEU A 150 3.85 -17.97 4.20
CA LEU A 150 4.54 -18.37 2.98
C LEU A 150 5.88 -19.07 3.24
N VAL A 151 6.58 -18.74 4.33
CA VAL A 151 7.83 -19.41 4.73
C VAL A 151 7.65 -20.91 4.97
N GLN A 152 6.44 -21.35 5.31
CA GLN A 152 6.08 -22.77 5.42
C GLN A 152 6.05 -23.49 4.05
N TYR A 153 5.94 -22.72 2.96
CA TYR A 153 5.94 -23.24 1.60
C TYR A 153 7.31 -23.13 0.95
N ASN A 154 8.00 -22.00 1.19
CA ASN A 154 9.34 -21.77 0.66
C ASN A 154 10.16 -21.00 1.71
N LYS A 155 11.26 -21.59 2.16
CA LYS A 155 12.15 -20.99 3.18
C LYS A 155 12.82 -19.71 2.70
N ARG A 156 12.99 -19.53 1.37
CA ARG A 156 13.51 -18.30 0.76
C ARG A 156 12.38 -17.28 0.57
N THR A 157 11.72 -16.92 1.68
CA THR A 157 10.68 -15.91 1.74
C THR A 157 11.22 -14.65 2.41
N TYR A 158 11.16 -13.54 1.71
CA TYR A 158 11.71 -12.24 2.11
C TYR A 158 10.60 -11.22 2.28
N VAL A 159 10.70 -10.39 3.30
CA VAL A 159 9.77 -9.27 3.49
C VAL A 159 10.41 -8.02 2.91
N VAL A 160 9.79 -7.48 1.84
CA VAL A 160 10.15 -6.21 1.22
C VAL A 160 8.92 -5.31 1.32
N SER A 161 8.85 -4.52 2.38
CA SER A 161 7.71 -3.65 2.67
C SER A 161 7.64 -2.46 1.73
N ASN A 162 6.43 -1.97 1.46
CA ASN A 162 6.23 -0.83 0.56
C ASN A 162 6.44 0.52 1.28
N TYR A 163 7.51 0.65 2.06
CA TYR A 163 7.83 1.88 2.78
C TYR A 163 8.09 3.06 1.83
N PRO A 164 7.88 4.31 2.24
CA PRO A 164 8.14 5.47 1.39
C PRO A 164 9.63 5.62 1.05
N VAL A 165 9.91 6.29 -0.06
CA VAL A 165 11.25 6.80 -0.36
C VAL A 165 11.46 8.04 0.51
N PHE A 166 12.43 7.99 1.42
CA PHE A 166 12.72 9.12 2.30
C PHE A 166 13.35 10.29 1.53
N ARG A 167 12.79 11.48 1.69
CA ARG A 167 13.23 12.72 1.03
C ARG A 167 14.12 13.51 1.99
N ASN A 168 15.43 13.49 1.77
CA ASN A 168 16.40 14.15 2.65
C ASN A 168 16.27 15.68 2.67
N ASN A 169 15.88 16.31 1.55
CA ASN A 169 15.95 17.75 1.33
C ASN A 169 14.64 18.50 1.58
N VAL A 170 13.67 17.87 2.24
CA VAL A 170 12.39 18.51 2.56
C VAL A 170 12.41 18.93 4.02
N GLU A 171 12.77 20.18 4.28
CA GLU A 171 12.46 20.83 5.55
C GLU A 171 11.00 21.32 5.47
N ARG A 172 10.15 20.71 6.24
CA ARG A 172 8.76 21.15 6.35
C ARG A 172 8.64 22.15 7.49
N SER A 173 8.04 23.30 7.19
CA SER A 173 7.59 24.22 8.24
C SER A 173 6.45 23.58 9.01
N PHE A 174 6.51 23.60 10.33
CA PHE A 174 5.41 23.08 11.14
C PHE A 174 4.15 23.92 10.93
N VAL A 175 3.04 23.22 10.59
CA VAL A 175 1.75 23.87 10.36
C VAL A 175 1.04 24.06 11.71
N MET A 176 0.74 25.31 12.04
CA MET A 176 -0.02 25.65 13.26
C MET A 176 -1.52 25.83 12.99
N GLU A 177 -1.95 25.65 11.75
CA GLU A 177 -3.36 25.76 11.38
C GLU A 177 -4.19 24.61 11.97
N ARG A 178 -5.46 24.88 12.21
CA ARG A 178 -6.42 23.87 12.69
C ARG A 178 -6.90 23.00 11.50
N THR A 179 -5.97 22.25 10.92
CA THR A 179 -6.20 21.44 9.72
C THR A 179 -5.88 19.97 10.00
N ILE A 180 -6.78 19.10 9.58
CA ILE A 180 -6.54 17.67 9.48
C ILE A 180 -6.54 17.26 8.00
N GLY A 181 -5.98 16.12 7.64
CA GLY A 181 -5.96 15.76 6.23
C GLY A 181 -5.91 14.28 5.92
N PHE A 182 -6.44 13.96 4.73
CA PHE A 182 -6.34 12.65 4.12
C PHE A 182 -6.14 12.78 2.60
N ALA A 183 -5.20 12.00 2.06
CA ALA A 183 -5.02 11.86 0.62
C ALA A 183 -4.94 10.38 0.23
N GLY A 184 -5.94 9.86 -0.48
CA GLY A 184 -6.01 8.45 -0.85
C GLY A 184 -7.35 8.07 -1.49
N ASN A 185 -7.60 6.77 -1.67
CA ASN A 185 -8.92 6.31 -2.08
C ASN A 185 -9.90 6.52 -0.92
N ILE A 186 -10.98 7.25 -1.19
CA ILE A 186 -12.03 7.56 -0.21
C ILE A 186 -13.05 6.43 -0.27
N LYS A 187 -13.00 5.55 0.74
CA LYS A 187 -13.85 4.38 0.85
C LYS A 187 -14.44 4.28 2.24
N GLN A 188 -15.53 3.53 2.38
CA GLN A 188 -16.27 3.34 3.61
C GLN A 188 -15.38 2.79 4.75
N GLU A 189 -14.47 1.88 4.42
CA GLU A 189 -13.53 1.31 5.40
C GLU A 189 -12.59 2.33 6.05
N TYR A 190 -12.45 3.55 5.49
CA TYR A 190 -11.67 4.65 6.10
C TYR A 190 -12.47 5.52 7.06
N MET A 191 -13.70 5.13 7.40
CA MET A 191 -14.52 5.72 8.46
C MET A 191 -14.62 7.26 8.40
N HIS A 192 -14.71 7.81 7.16
CA HIS A 192 -14.80 9.26 6.98
C HIS A 192 -16.03 9.87 7.65
N GLU A 193 -17.13 9.11 7.80
CA GLU A 193 -18.33 9.53 8.52
C GLU A 193 -18.01 9.92 9.97
N ASN A 194 -17.20 9.11 10.66
CA ASN A 194 -16.83 9.37 12.06
C ASN A 194 -15.91 10.57 12.18
N ILE A 195 -15.06 10.81 11.17
CA ILE A 195 -14.23 12.03 11.09
C ILE A 195 -15.17 13.25 10.91
N LEU A 196 -16.16 13.18 10.03
CA LEU A 196 -17.12 14.28 9.82
C LEU A 196 -17.96 14.59 11.06
N ILE A 197 -18.38 13.55 11.81
CA ILE A 197 -19.07 13.77 13.10
C ILE A 197 -18.13 14.45 14.10
N ALA A 198 -16.87 14.02 14.19
CA ALA A 198 -15.88 14.66 15.04
C ALA A 198 -15.65 16.15 14.67
N LEU A 199 -15.60 16.49 13.37
CA LEU A 199 -15.52 17.88 12.89
C LEU A 199 -16.71 18.73 13.31
N THR A 200 -17.91 18.16 13.30
CA THR A 200 -19.11 18.85 13.80
C THR A 200 -18.99 19.19 15.29
N ASN A 201 -18.40 18.31 16.07
CA ASN A 201 -18.17 18.54 17.50
C ASN A 201 -17.08 19.59 17.77
N LEU A 202 -16.07 19.65 16.91
CA LEU A 202 -14.94 20.59 17.00
C LEU A 202 -15.30 22.01 16.51
N GLY A 203 -16.10 22.11 15.45
CA GLY A 203 -16.66 23.37 14.91
C GLY A 203 -15.70 24.35 14.26
N ASN A 204 -14.38 24.13 14.30
CA ASN A 204 -13.38 25.08 13.82
C ASN A 204 -12.09 24.40 13.29
N VAL A 205 -12.22 23.17 12.79
CA VAL A 205 -11.12 22.39 12.20
C VAL A 205 -11.45 22.13 10.74
N ARG A 206 -10.54 22.43 9.81
CA ARG A 206 -10.70 22.12 8.38
C ARG A 206 -10.17 20.73 8.05
N TYR A 207 -10.89 20.02 7.20
CA TYR A 207 -10.48 18.71 6.69
C TYR A 207 -10.08 18.81 5.22
N LEU A 208 -8.78 18.74 4.95
CA LEU A 208 -8.23 18.72 3.60
C LEU A 208 -8.32 17.29 3.06
N LEU A 209 -9.30 17.03 2.21
CA LEU A 209 -9.64 15.71 1.69
C LEU A 209 -9.33 15.60 0.20
N ALA A 210 -8.38 14.74 -0.18
CA ALA A 210 -8.05 14.49 -1.57
C ALA A 210 -8.13 13.01 -1.92
N GLY A 211 -8.66 12.70 -3.09
CA GLY A 211 -8.70 11.34 -3.57
C GLY A 211 -9.86 11.02 -4.49
N ASN A 212 -9.90 9.76 -4.92
CA ASN A 212 -11.01 9.23 -5.71
C ASN A 212 -12.01 8.57 -4.77
N ALA A 213 -13.28 8.93 -4.90
CA ALA A 213 -14.37 8.34 -4.15
C ALA A 213 -15.38 7.71 -5.13
N GLU A 214 -16.04 6.65 -4.70
CA GLU A 214 -17.23 6.17 -5.38
C GLU A 214 -18.35 7.22 -5.24
N GLU A 215 -19.04 7.55 -6.35
CA GLU A 215 -20.01 8.65 -6.39
C GLU A 215 -21.12 8.52 -5.34
N GLY A 216 -21.63 7.31 -5.12
CA GLY A 216 -22.65 7.04 -4.10
C GLY A 216 -22.17 7.33 -2.69
N TYR A 217 -20.95 6.92 -2.36
CA TYR A 217 -20.34 7.15 -1.07
C TYR A 217 -20.00 8.63 -0.84
N LEU A 218 -19.49 9.31 -1.87
CA LEU A 218 -19.23 10.74 -1.78
C LEU A 218 -20.50 11.54 -1.50
N LYS A 219 -21.60 11.23 -2.20
CA LYS A 219 -22.91 11.85 -1.94
C LYS A 219 -23.41 11.60 -0.50
N GLN A 220 -23.18 10.40 0.02
CA GLN A 220 -23.49 10.09 1.42
C GLN A 220 -22.67 10.96 2.37
N LEU A 221 -21.36 11.09 2.19
CA LEU A 221 -20.51 11.93 3.03
C LEU A 221 -20.95 13.41 3.02
N GLN A 222 -21.42 13.91 1.87
CA GLN A 222 -21.93 15.28 1.71
C GLN A 222 -23.20 15.57 2.51
N THR A 223 -23.91 14.56 3.01
CA THR A 223 -25.11 14.75 3.86
C THR A 223 -24.77 15.03 5.33
N PHE A 224 -23.52 14.79 5.76
CA PHE A 224 -23.11 15.04 7.14
C PHE A 224 -22.84 16.54 7.36
N LYS A 225 -23.26 17.09 8.50
CA LYS A 225 -22.98 18.50 8.88
C LYS A 225 -21.48 18.83 8.89
N GLY A 226 -20.65 17.86 9.25
CA GLY A 226 -19.19 18.01 9.23
C GLY A 226 -18.61 18.25 7.84
N TRP A 227 -19.38 18.05 6.75
CA TRP A 227 -18.93 18.32 5.40
C TRP A 227 -18.70 19.83 5.14
N ASP A 228 -19.36 20.72 5.87
CA ASP A 228 -19.12 22.17 5.79
C ASP A 228 -17.69 22.57 6.17
N PHE A 229 -16.97 21.69 6.87
CA PHE A 229 -15.57 21.85 7.24
C PHE A 229 -14.59 21.19 6.26
N VAL A 230 -15.07 20.55 5.17
CA VAL A 230 -14.24 19.81 4.21
C VAL A 230 -13.82 20.68 3.04
N ASP A 231 -12.52 20.72 2.78
CA ASP A 231 -11.94 21.18 1.51
C ASP A 231 -11.67 19.96 0.64
N PHE A 232 -12.59 19.66 -0.29
CA PHE A 232 -12.50 18.49 -1.14
C PHE A 232 -11.79 18.80 -2.46
N TYR A 233 -10.64 18.16 -2.69
CA TYR A 233 -9.79 18.39 -3.86
C TYR A 233 -10.01 17.38 -5.00
N GLY A 234 -10.83 16.33 -4.79
CA GLY A 234 -10.94 15.23 -5.75
C GLY A 234 -9.60 14.52 -5.97
N ARG A 235 -9.46 13.85 -7.11
CA ARG A 235 -8.21 13.19 -7.48
C ARG A 235 -7.17 14.20 -7.92
N ILE A 236 -6.04 14.24 -7.22
CA ILE A 236 -4.89 15.11 -7.52
C ILE A 236 -3.64 14.31 -7.84
N SER A 237 -2.65 14.92 -8.49
CA SER A 237 -1.36 14.30 -8.79
C SER A 237 -0.52 14.10 -7.52
N LYS A 238 0.51 13.25 -7.59
CA LYS A 238 1.40 12.97 -6.46
C LYS A 238 2.12 14.23 -5.96
N GLU A 239 2.53 15.10 -6.86
CA GLU A 239 3.18 16.39 -6.54
C GLU A 239 2.22 17.28 -5.75
N LYS A 240 0.94 17.33 -6.14
CA LYS A 240 -0.09 18.08 -5.41
C LYS A 240 -0.43 17.46 -4.06
N VAL A 241 -0.32 16.13 -3.91
CA VAL A 241 -0.46 15.47 -2.59
C VAL A 241 0.64 15.93 -1.64
N LEU A 242 1.88 16.06 -2.12
CA LEU A 242 2.98 16.57 -1.30
C LEU A 242 2.74 18.02 -0.85
N LEU A 243 2.28 18.88 -1.75
CA LEU A 243 1.88 20.26 -1.41
C LEU A 243 0.67 20.32 -0.45
N LEU A 244 -0.22 19.33 -0.53
CA LEU A 244 -1.32 19.21 0.42
C LEU A 244 -0.79 18.84 1.82
N TYR A 245 0.19 17.93 1.89
CA TYR A 245 0.81 17.55 3.16
C TYR A 245 1.46 18.76 3.87
N ASP A 246 1.99 19.72 3.12
CA ASP A 246 2.55 20.96 3.71
C ASP A 246 1.50 21.83 4.41
N LYS A 247 0.21 21.58 4.19
CA LYS A 247 -0.92 22.31 4.80
C LYS A 247 -1.64 21.52 5.90
N ILE A 248 -1.28 20.26 6.12
CA ILE A 248 -1.94 19.37 7.09
C ILE A 248 -1.21 19.42 8.43
N ALA A 249 -1.89 19.84 9.48
CA ALA A 249 -1.34 19.79 10.86
C ALA A 249 -1.38 18.37 11.44
N ILE A 250 -2.43 17.58 11.13
CA ILE A 250 -2.64 16.22 11.65
C ILE A 250 -3.05 15.29 10.51
N GLY A 251 -2.35 14.19 10.34
CA GLY A 251 -2.68 13.13 9.36
C GLY A 251 -3.73 12.18 9.89
N MET A 252 -4.85 12.04 9.16
CA MET A 252 -5.93 11.12 9.53
C MET A 252 -5.74 9.78 8.83
N ALA A 253 -5.57 8.73 9.61
CA ALA A 253 -5.40 7.35 9.13
C ALA A 253 -6.35 6.39 9.87
N ILE A 254 -7.61 6.77 9.92
CA ILE A 254 -8.69 5.97 10.53
C ILE A 254 -9.12 4.89 9.54
N HIS A 255 -9.22 3.65 10.00
CA HIS A 255 -9.64 2.51 9.20
C HIS A 255 -10.39 1.50 10.07
N ASP A 256 -11.43 0.89 9.53
CA ASP A 256 -12.18 -0.15 10.23
C ASP A 256 -11.37 -1.44 10.41
N TYR A 257 -11.72 -2.25 11.41
CA TYR A 257 -11.10 -3.56 11.69
C TYR A 257 -11.54 -4.64 10.70
N THR A 258 -11.35 -4.40 9.42
CA THR A 258 -11.74 -5.36 8.39
C THR A 258 -10.80 -6.58 8.36
N LEU A 259 -11.31 -7.73 7.92
CA LEU A 259 -10.51 -8.95 7.77
C LEU A 259 -9.34 -8.78 6.78
N ASN A 260 -9.50 -7.92 5.78
CA ASN A 260 -8.46 -7.65 4.78
C ASN A 260 -7.19 -7.04 5.37
N VAL A 261 -7.34 -6.28 6.45
CA VAL A 261 -6.21 -5.65 7.14
C VAL A 261 -5.77 -6.42 8.39
N GLY A 262 -6.30 -7.62 8.59
CA GLY A 262 -5.95 -8.48 9.75
C GLY A 262 -6.79 -8.25 11.00
N GLY A 263 -7.98 -7.66 10.88
CA GLY A 263 -8.86 -7.34 12.01
C GLY A 263 -8.18 -6.36 12.98
N LYS A 264 -8.36 -6.55 14.29
CA LYS A 264 -7.76 -5.70 15.33
C LYS A 264 -6.22 -5.72 15.36
N LYS A 265 -5.60 -6.80 14.91
CA LYS A 265 -4.14 -6.89 14.83
C LYS A 265 -3.56 -5.87 13.88
N GLY A 266 -4.25 -5.63 12.75
CA GLY A 266 -3.77 -4.74 11.71
C GLY A 266 -2.56 -5.28 10.94
N GLY A 267 -1.90 -4.41 10.18
CA GLY A 267 -0.71 -4.75 9.40
C GLY A 267 0.06 -3.51 8.98
N LEU A 268 1.27 -3.69 8.43
CA LEU A 268 2.11 -2.60 7.93
C LEU A 268 1.75 -2.13 6.52
N GLY A 269 0.62 -2.59 5.97
CA GLY A 269 0.12 -2.17 4.67
C GLY A 269 -0.46 -0.74 4.61
N PHE A 270 -0.58 -0.06 5.74
CA PHE A 270 -1.09 1.31 5.82
C PHE A 270 -0.04 2.33 5.40
N ILE A 271 0.20 2.44 4.09
CA ILE A 271 1.22 3.33 3.50
C ILE A 271 1.02 4.78 3.97
N LYS A 272 -0.22 5.22 4.17
CA LYS A 272 -0.54 6.58 4.62
C LYS A 272 0.10 6.96 5.95
N ASN A 273 0.15 6.05 6.90
CA ASN A 273 0.80 6.29 8.17
C ASN A 273 2.27 6.64 7.95
N PHE A 274 2.98 5.87 7.13
CA PHE A 274 4.38 6.12 6.83
C PHE A 274 4.59 7.38 5.97
N GLU A 275 3.66 7.72 5.07
CA GLU A 275 3.72 8.96 4.29
C GLU A 275 3.57 10.19 5.20
N TYR A 276 2.66 10.15 6.19
CA TYR A 276 2.53 11.22 7.17
C TYR A 276 3.77 11.31 8.07
N MET A 277 4.26 10.18 8.56
CA MET A 277 5.51 10.13 9.33
C MET A 277 6.67 10.72 8.51
N GLU A 278 6.83 10.33 7.24
CA GLU A 278 7.87 10.87 6.33
C GLU A 278 7.74 12.38 6.16
N ALA A 279 6.51 12.87 6.04
CA ALA A 279 6.24 14.30 5.95
C ALA A 279 6.37 15.05 7.28
N GLY A 280 6.67 14.40 8.40
CA GLY A 280 6.74 15.02 9.72
C GLY A 280 5.38 15.46 10.27
N ILE A 281 4.31 14.76 9.89
CA ILE A 281 2.94 15.02 10.33
C ILE A 281 2.57 14.04 11.43
N PRO A 282 2.13 14.50 12.62
CA PRO A 282 1.64 13.61 13.66
C PRO A 282 0.40 12.84 13.22
N LEU A 283 0.28 11.58 13.65
CA LEU A 283 -0.79 10.70 13.25
C LEU A 283 -1.96 10.73 14.22
N VAL A 284 -3.20 10.67 13.70
CA VAL A 284 -4.34 10.07 14.39
C VAL A 284 -4.75 8.84 13.58
N CYS A 285 -4.50 7.66 14.11
CA CYS A 285 -4.69 6.41 13.39
C CYS A 285 -5.49 5.39 14.23
N THR A 286 -6.02 4.37 13.54
CA THR A 286 -6.72 3.27 14.22
C THR A 286 -5.78 2.54 15.17
N ASP A 287 -6.28 2.19 16.33
CA ASP A 287 -5.59 1.48 17.42
C ASP A 287 -5.40 -0.02 17.12
N PHE A 288 -4.94 -0.35 15.90
CA PHE A 288 -4.45 -1.69 15.58
C PHE A 288 -3.28 -2.05 16.49
N ASP A 289 -3.19 -3.32 16.91
CA ASP A 289 -2.14 -3.75 17.84
C ASP A 289 -0.74 -3.37 17.34
N ILE A 290 -0.43 -3.65 16.07
CA ILE A 290 0.87 -3.32 15.46
C ILE A 290 1.13 -1.80 15.39
N TRP A 291 0.08 -0.98 15.21
CA TRP A 291 0.24 0.47 15.14
C TRP A 291 0.33 1.10 16.53
N LYS A 292 -0.31 0.51 17.55
CA LYS A 292 -0.06 0.89 18.94
C LYS A 292 1.40 0.73 19.32
N GLU A 293 2.00 -0.44 19.02
CA GLU A 293 3.41 -0.69 19.28
C GLU A 293 4.31 0.37 18.61
N ILE A 294 4.09 0.68 17.32
CA ILE A 294 4.88 1.68 16.58
C ILE A 294 4.67 3.09 17.14
N VAL A 295 3.41 3.48 17.38
CA VAL A 295 3.09 4.84 17.87
C VAL A 295 3.61 5.05 19.28
N GLU A 296 3.59 4.03 20.15
CA GLU A 296 4.16 4.05 21.49
C GLU A 296 5.69 4.08 21.46
N GLU A 297 6.34 3.20 20.65
CA GLU A 297 7.80 3.12 20.52
C GLU A 297 8.40 4.45 20.03
N TYR A 298 7.79 5.04 19.00
CA TYR A 298 8.34 6.26 18.37
C TYR A 298 7.70 7.55 18.88
N TYR A 299 6.60 7.48 19.62
CA TYR A 299 5.84 8.65 20.06
C TYR A 299 5.52 9.60 18.89
N CYS A 300 4.85 9.05 17.84
CA CYS A 300 4.64 9.75 16.58
C CYS A 300 3.18 10.08 16.26
N GLY A 301 2.25 9.88 17.21
CA GLY A 301 0.83 10.13 17.02
C GLY A 301 -0.03 9.62 18.17
N ILE A 302 -1.33 9.47 17.89
CA ILE A 302 -2.34 8.97 18.83
C ILE A 302 -3.14 7.87 18.16
N CYS A 303 -3.25 6.71 18.81
CA CYS A 303 -4.12 5.61 18.37
C CYS A 303 -5.51 5.77 18.97
N VAL A 304 -6.55 5.60 18.13
CA VAL A 304 -7.96 5.75 18.52
C VAL A 304 -8.79 4.57 18.05
N ASN A 305 -9.87 4.24 18.78
CA ASN A 305 -10.88 3.31 18.29
C ASN A 305 -11.63 3.98 17.11
N PRO A 306 -11.65 3.39 15.91
CA PRO A 306 -12.29 3.99 14.74
C PRO A 306 -13.81 4.15 14.86
N HIS A 307 -14.46 3.40 15.76
CA HIS A 307 -15.89 3.46 16.04
C HIS A 307 -16.24 4.41 17.20
N ASP A 308 -15.27 4.99 17.89
CA ASP A 308 -15.48 5.94 18.97
C ASP A 308 -15.16 7.37 18.51
N VAL A 309 -16.22 8.08 18.11
CA VAL A 309 -16.13 9.47 17.67
C VAL A 309 -15.54 10.38 18.75
N ASN A 310 -15.83 10.12 20.04
CA ASN A 310 -15.29 10.93 21.13
C ASN A 310 -13.77 10.76 21.25
N SER A 311 -13.27 9.54 21.06
CA SER A 311 -11.82 9.26 21.02
C SER A 311 -11.15 9.99 19.84
N ILE A 312 -11.79 9.97 18.65
CA ILE A 312 -11.29 10.68 17.46
C ILE A 312 -11.27 12.20 17.71
N THR A 313 -12.40 12.75 18.21
CA THR A 313 -12.54 14.17 18.55
C THR A 313 -11.48 14.62 19.57
N GLY A 314 -11.33 13.85 20.66
CA GLY A 314 -10.36 14.15 21.72
C GLY A 314 -8.91 14.12 21.23
N ALA A 315 -8.55 13.16 20.38
CA ALA A 315 -7.20 13.08 19.81
C ALA A 315 -6.88 14.28 18.92
N ILE A 316 -7.82 14.67 18.02
CA ILE A 316 -7.67 15.86 17.17
C ILE A 316 -7.54 17.11 18.03
N GLN A 317 -8.45 17.31 18.99
CA GLN A 317 -8.44 18.48 19.88
C GLN A 317 -7.14 18.57 20.69
N TYR A 318 -6.68 17.44 21.24
CA TYR A 318 -5.44 17.39 22.02
C TYR A 318 -4.22 17.84 21.20
N LEU A 319 -4.08 17.36 19.95
CA LEU A 319 -2.94 17.73 19.10
C LEU A 319 -3.02 19.20 18.65
N ILE A 320 -4.21 19.73 18.41
CA ILE A 320 -4.40 21.14 18.06
C ILE A 320 -4.08 22.05 19.24
N ASP A 321 -4.50 21.69 20.43
CA ASP A 321 -4.28 22.51 21.63
C ASP A 321 -2.83 22.39 22.18
N ASN A 322 -2.10 21.37 21.72
CA ASN A 322 -0.71 21.11 22.13
C ASN A 322 0.26 21.09 20.93
N PRO A 323 0.45 22.23 20.22
CA PRO A 323 1.22 22.26 18.96
C PRO A 323 2.69 21.86 19.13
N VAL A 324 3.29 22.10 20.30
CA VAL A 324 4.66 21.68 20.61
C VAL A 324 4.76 20.15 20.68
N ILE A 325 3.76 19.50 21.27
CA ILE A 325 3.68 18.03 21.33
C ILE A 325 3.43 17.46 19.93
N ALA A 326 2.50 18.04 19.18
CA ALA A 326 2.19 17.65 17.82
C ALA A 326 3.44 17.73 16.92
N ARG A 327 4.20 18.82 17.00
CA ARG A 327 5.47 18.98 16.29
C ARG A 327 6.47 17.90 16.68
N LYS A 328 6.68 17.66 17.97
CA LYS A 328 7.59 16.62 18.44
C LYS A 328 7.19 15.23 17.94
N MET A 329 5.89 14.92 17.92
CA MET A 329 5.38 13.66 17.35
C MET A 329 5.67 13.56 15.85
N GLY A 330 5.46 14.62 15.08
CA GLY A 330 5.82 14.67 13.66
C GLY A 330 7.31 14.45 13.42
N ASP A 331 8.19 15.15 14.15
CA ASP A 331 9.65 15.02 14.06
C ASP A 331 10.11 13.59 14.40
N ASN A 332 9.51 12.98 15.42
CA ASN A 332 9.78 11.60 15.81
C ASN A 332 9.35 10.61 14.70
N GLY A 333 8.16 10.80 14.12
CA GLY A 333 7.69 9.99 12.99
C GLY A 333 8.66 10.06 11.81
N ARG A 334 9.10 11.28 11.45
CA ARG A 334 10.07 11.50 10.38
C ARG A 334 11.40 10.80 10.64
N ARG A 335 11.90 10.87 11.89
CA ARG A 335 13.12 10.16 12.30
C ARG A 335 12.96 8.65 12.17
N ALA A 336 11.83 8.08 12.63
CA ALA A 336 11.55 6.65 12.52
C ALA A 336 11.53 6.18 11.06
N VAL A 337 10.95 6.98 10.14
CA VAL A 337 10.99 6.67 8.71
C VAL A 337 12.41 6.75 8.19
N LYS A 338 13.16 7.80 8.50
CA LYS A 338 14.56 7.94 8.07
C LYS A 338 15.43 6.76 8.49
N GLU A 339 15.25 6.25 9.71
CA GLU A 339 16.10 5.20 10.28
C GLU A 339 15.64 3.79 9.92
N LYS A 340 14.32 3.53 9.84
CA LYS A 340 13.77 2.17 9.75
C LYS A 340 12.75 1.97 8.63
N PHE A 341 11.75 2.85 8.51
CA PHE A 341 10.58 2.61 7.65
C PHE A 341 10.70 3.30 6.29
N ASN A 342 11.84 3.17 5.62
CA ASN A 342 12.10 3.76 4.32
C ASN A 342 12.48 2.71 3.27
N TRP A 343 12.34 3.09 1.99
CA TRP A 343 12.61 2.18 0.88
C TRP A 343 14.06 1.71 0.83
N LYS A 344 15.04 2.53 1.24
CA LYS A 344 16.45 2.15 1.19
C LYS A 344 16.74 0.88 1.99
N THR A 345 16.10 0.73 3.17
CA THR A 345 16.23 -0.49 3.99
C THR A 345 15.63 -1.73 3.31
N GLN A 346 14.63 -1.53 2.47
CA GLN A 346 13.97 -2.59 1.71
C GLN A 346 14.70 -2.91 0.41
N GLU A 347 15.29 -1.90 -0.22
CA GLU A 347 16.18 -2.04 -1.37
C GLU A 347 17.35 -2.96 -1.06
N GLU A 348 17.99 -2.78 0.09
CA GLU A 348 19.09 -3.64 0.55
C GLU A 348 18.66 -5.13 0.62
N ILE A 349 17.46 -5.41 1.16
CA ILE A 349 16.91 -6.77 1.22
C ILE A 349 16.64 -7.32 -0.19
N LEU A 350 16.07 -6.48 -1.07
CA LEU A 350 15.78 -6.86 -2.46
C LEU A 350 17.06 -7.20 -3.23
N LEU A 351 18.09 -6.36 -3.12
CA LEU A 351 19.38 -6.57 -3.80
C LEU A 351 20.09 -7.81 -3.26
N GLN A 352 20.14 -8.01 -1.94
CA GLN A 352 20.69 -9.24 -1.34
C GLN A 352 19.96 -10.50 -1.82
N LEU A 353 18.65 -10.44 -2.01
CA LEU A 353 17.90 -11.54 -2.62
C LEU A 353 18.41 -11.83 -4.03
N TYR A 354 18.51 -10.80 -4.90
CA TYR A 354 18.94 -10.97 -6.28
C TYR A 354 20.37 -11.48 -6.38
N ASP A 355 21.29 -10.98 -5.55
CA ASP A 355 22.69 -11.44 -5.50
C ASP A 355 22.83 -12.89 -5.04
N SER A 356 21.82 -13.43 -4.34
CA SER A 356 21.79 -14.81 -3.84
C SER A 356 21.22 -15.84 -4.83
N LEU A 357 20.71 -15.40 -5.98
CA LEU A 357 20.07 -16.24 -7.00
C LEU A 357 21.06 -16.68 -8.07
#